data_08824f1606916e91a138536ae16db511
#
_entry.id   08824f1606916e91a138536ae16db511
#
_cell.length_a   1.000
_cell.length_b   1.000
_cell.length_c   1.000
_cell.angle_alpha   90.00
_cell.angle_beta   90.00
_cell.angle_gamma   90.00
#
_symmetry.space_group_name_H-M   'P 1'
#
loop_
_entity.id
_entity.type
_entity.pdbx_description
1 polymer ?
#
loop_
_entity_poly.entity_id
_entity_poly.type
_entity_poly.pdbx_seq_one_letter_code
_entity_poly.pdbx_strand_id
1 'polypeptide(L)'
;GLFIGIYDQLRTIAMRIREAALELGVKRIVVGECGHAWRVAYSMWNTLAGIGAGGEDDFARKLQSQLDSRYKQPMHICEFTHDLIGRGALRLDREANDHRVVTFHDSCNVARASRMGDTPGGQFEIPRAIIRAVANHYVEMAPGTTHDATYCCGGGGGLLTDELLDLRVKGALPRMEALRQVADGRGVNFMATICAICKAQFTKVLPYYGFKMGMVGGVHQLVSTAIRLGEPR
;
A
#
# COMPACT_ATOMS: atom_id res chain seq x y z
N GLY A 1 -15.37 -9.83 -0.39
CA GLY A 1 -15.80 -10.53 -1.58
C GLY A 1 -14.76 -11.52 -2.10
N LEU A 2 -13.56 -11.08 -2.49
CA LEU A 2 -12.55 -11.95 -3.14
C LEU A 2 -12.18 -13.18 -2.30
N PHE A 3 -11.99 -13.02 -1.00
CA PHE A 3 -11.52 -14.09 -0.11
C PHE A 3 -12.62 -15.03 0.40
N ILE A 4 -13.88 -14.65 0.22
CA ILE A 4 -15.05 -15.41 0.69
C ILE A 4 -15.97 -15.80 -0.46
N GLY A 5 -15.53 -15.68 -1.72
CA GLY A 5 -16.26 -16.14 -2.89
C GLY A 5 -17.50 -15.34 -3.29
N ILE A 6 -17.69 -14.12 -2.80
CA ILE A 6 -18.85 -13.29 -3.13
C ILE A 6 -18.52 -12.43 -4.38
N TYR A 7 -18.40 -13.07 -5.52
CA TYR A 7 -17.94 -12.43 -6.76
C TYR A 7 -18.96 -11.46 -7.36
N ASP A 8 -20.25 -11.73 -7.28
CA ASP A 8 -21.29 -10.85 -7.83
C ASP A 8 -21.31 -9.49 -7.14
N GLN A 9 -21.19 -9.47 -5.82
CA GLN A 9 -21.10 -8.21 -5.07
C GLN A 9 -19.80 -7.47 -5.40
N LEU A 10 -18.69 -8.18 -5.53
CA LEU A 10 -17.42 -7.59 -5.90
C LEU A 10 -17.48 -6.99 -7.32
N ARG A 11 -18.11 -7.67 -8.27
CA ARG A 11 -18.38 -7.15 -9.62
C ARG A 11 -19.23 -5.87 -9.56
N THR A 12 -20.32 -5.89 -8.79
CA THR A 12 -21.18 -4.72 -8.62
C THR A 12 -20.41 -3.52 -8.10
N ILE A 13 -19.56 -3.71 -7.09
CA ILE A 13 -18.70 -2.63 -6.54
C ILE A 13 -17.72 -2.13 -7.60
N ALA A 14 -17.05 -3.03 -8.31
CA ALA A 14 -16.10 -2.66 -9.36
C ALA A 14 -16.79 -1.84 -10.48
N MET A 15 -17.98 -2.23 -10.91
CA MET A 15 -18.76 -1.51 -11.90
C MET A 15 -19.15 -0.11 -11.40
N ARG A 16 -19.68 0.01 -10.18
CA ARG A 16 -20.04 1.33 -9.61
C ARG A 16 -18.85 2.30 -9.55
N ILE A 17 -17.67 1.81 -9.21
CA ILE A 17 -16.46 2.65 -9.20
C ILE A 17 -16.15 3.15 -10.62
N ARG A 18 -16.28 2.31 -11.63
CA ARG A 18 -16.00 2.66 -13.03
C ARG A 18 -17.04 3.62 -13.59
N GLU A 19 -18.31 3.39 -13.31
CA GLU A 19 -19.43 4.26 -13.68
C GLU A 19 -19.23 5.65 -13.08
N ALA A 20 -18.95 5.73 -11.79
CA ALA A 20 -18.66 6.99 -11.11
C ALA A 20 -17.41 7.68 -11.70
N ALA A 21 -16.35 6.94 -12.04
CA ALA A 21 -15.16 7.48 -12.65
C ALA A 21 -15.46 8.08 -14.04
N LEU A 22 -16.32 7.44 -14.83
CA LEU A 22 -16.76 7.95 -16.13
C LEU A 22 -17.63 9.20 -15.97
N GLU A 23 -18.62 9.15 -15.10
CA GLU A 23 -19.57 10.25 -14.83
C GLU A 23 -18.84 11.51 -14.34
N LEU A 24 -17.90 11.36 -13.41
CA LEU A 24 -17.11 12.46 -12.86
C LEU A 24 -16.02 12.98 -13.81
N GLY A 25 -15.82 12.36 -14.96
CA GLY A 25 -14.81 12.80 -15.92
C GLY A 25 -13.37 12.70 -15.39
N VAL A 26 -13.08 11.76 -14.46
CA VAL A 26 -11.76 11.67 -13.84
C VAL A 26 -10.68 11.33 -14.85
N LYS A 27 -9.48 11.84 -14.65
CA LYS A 27 -8.31 11.58 -15.49
C LYS A 27 -7.43 10.46 -14.96
N ARG A 28 -7.59 10.07 -13.71
CA ARG A 28 -6.79 9.02 -13.03
C ARG A 28 -7.63 8.28 -12.00
N ILE A 29 -7.37 7.00 -11.84
CA ILE A 29 -7.95 6.18 -10.78
C ILE A 29 -6.80 5.72 -9.89
N VAL A 30 -6.78 6.21 -8.66
CA VAL A 30 -5.70 5.94 -7.71
C VAL A 30 -6.25 5.17 -6.51
N VAL A 31 -5.62 4.05 -6.19
CA VAL A 31 -5.94 3.22 -5.03
C VAL A 31 -5.01 3.61 -3.87
N GLY A 32 -5.58 3.91 -2.71
CA GLY A 32 -4.83 4.29 -1.52
C GLY A 32 -4.04 3.14 -0.88
N GLU A 33 -3.43 3.41 0.27
CA GLU A 33 -2.65 2.43 1.04
C GLU A 33 -3.54 1.32 1.64
N CYS A 34 -4.11 0.49 0.78
CA CYS A 34 -4.85 -0.71 1.15
C CYS A 34 -4.46 -1.87 0.25
N GLY A 35 -3.65 -2.79 0.77
CA GLY A 35 -3.17 -3.94 -0.01
C GLY A 35 -4.30 -4.83 -0.55
N HIS A 36 -5.43 -4.93 0.16
CA HIS A 36 -6.60 -5.69 -0.31
C HIS A 36 -7.29 -5.00 -1.49
N ALA A 37 -7.58 -3.70 -1.35
CA ALA A 37 -8.20 -2.94 -2.43
C ALA A 37 -7.30 -2.90 -3.66
N TRP A 38 -5.99 -2.74 -3.46
CA TRP A 38 -5.01 -2.78 -4.54
C TRP A 38 -4.96 -4.13 -5.24
N ARG A 39 -4.89 -5.24 -4.49
CA ARG A 39 -4.91 -6.58 -5.08
C ARG A 39 -6.17 -6.82 -5.91
N VAL A 40 -7.34 -6.37 -5.43
CA VAL A 40 -8.59 -6.48 -6.18
C VAL A 40 -8.54 -5.62 -7.44
N ALA A 41 -8.14 -4.36 -7.32
CA ALA A 41 -8.02 -3.47 -8.47
C ALA A 41 -7.05 -4.01 -9.53
N TYR A 42 -5.88 -4.46 -9.10
CA TYR A 42 -4.87 -5.02 -9.98
C TYR A 42 -5.30 -6.33 -10.66
N SER A 43 -5.80 -7.30 -9.87
CA SER A 43 -6.06 -8.66 -10.37
C SER A 43 -7.43 -8.84 -11.03
N MET A 44 -8.42 -8.06 -10.59
CA MET A 44 -9.83 -8.33 -10.90
C MET A 44 -10.54 -7.19 -11.61
N TRP A 45 -9.90 -6.04 -11.75
CA TRP A 45 -10.53 -4.85 -12.31
C TRP A 45 -11.21 -5.10 -13.67
N ASN A 46 -10.48 -5.69 -14.60
CA ASN A 46 -11.01 -6.00 -15.92
C ASN A 46 -11.83 -7.30 -15.93
N THR A 47 -11.37 -8.33 -15.24
CA THR A 47 -12.02 -9.65 -15.20
C THR A 47 -13.42 -9.57 -14.61
N LEU A 48 -13.58 -8.94 -13.44
CA LEU A 48 -14.89 -8.83 -12.77
C LEU A 48 -15.86 -7.90 -13.47
N ALA A 49 -15.36 -6.96 -14.24
CA ALA A 49 -16.19 -6.06 -15.02
C ALA A 49 -16.61 -6.65 -16.38
N GLY A 50 -16.19 -7.88 -16.69
CA GLY A 50 -16.51 -8.53 -17.98
C GLY A 50 -15.69 -8.01 -19.16
N ILE A 51 -14.66 -7.21 -18.92
CA ILE A 51 -13.78 -6.69 -19.96
C ILE A 51 -12.68 -7.74 -20.21
N GLY A 52 -12.69 -8.32 -21.37
CA GLY A 52 -11.71 -9.36 -21.76
C GLY A 52 -12.35 -10.67 -22.22
N ALA A 53 -13.65 -10.86 -22.05
CA ALA A 53 -14.38 -12.02 -22.58
C ALA A 53 -14.92 -11.80 -24.01
N GLY A 54 -14.18 -11.10 -24.88
CA GLY A 54 -14.47 -11.06 -26.31
C GLY A 54 -15.36 -9.93 -26.82
N GLY A 55 -15.59 -8.88 -26.03
CA GLY A 55 -16.29 -7.68 -26.50
C GLY A 55 -15.59 -6.41 -26.03
N GLU A 56 -15.15 -5.55 -26.96
CA GLU A 56 -14.82 -4.18 -26.62
C GLU A 56 -16.13 -3.49 -26.18
N ASP A 57 -16.38 -3.49 -24.87
CA ASP A 57 -17.50 -2.79 -24.28
C ASP A 57 -17.32 -1.29 -24.55
N ASP A 58 -18.34 -0.65 -25.13
CA ASP A 58 -18.37 0.78 -25.40
C ASP A 58 -18.08 1.61 -24.14
N PHE A 59 -18.53 1.14 -23.00
CA PHE A 59 -18.23 1.73 -21.70
C PHE A 59 -16.72 1.72 -21.39
N ALA A 60 -16.03 0.60 -21.61
CA ALA A 60 -14.60 0.50 -21.38
C ALA A 60 -13.80 1.43 -22.28
N ARG A 61 -14.18 1.53 -23.55
CA ARG A 61 -13.57 2.47 -24.51
C ARG A 61 -13.75 3.91 -24.07
N LYS A 62 -14.97 4.30 -23.66
CA LYS A 62 -15.25 5.64 -23.15
C LYS A 62 -14.39 5.97 -21.92
N LEU A 63 -14.33 5.09 -20.94
CA LEU A 63 -13.50 5.29 -19.75
C LEU A 63 -12.00 5.39 -20.12
N GLN A 64 -11.51 4.51 -20.96
CA GLN A 64 -10.12 4.52 -21.44
C GLN A 64 -9.76 5.80 -22.20
N SER A 65 -10.66 6.31 -23.04
CA SER A 65 -10.44 7.55 -23.77
C SER A 65 -10.43 8.80 -22.89
N GLN A 66 -11.13 8.74 -21.76
CA GLN A 66 -11.20 9.82 -20.77
C GLN A 66 -9.94 9.91 -19.91
N LEU A 67 -9.34 8.77 -19.59
CA LEU A 67 -8.15 8.72 -18.72
C LEU A 67 -6.92 9.31 -19.42
N ASP A 68 -6.08 9.96 -18.65
CA ASP A 68 -4.77 10.43 -19.10
C ASP A 68 -3.98 9.25 -19.70
N SER A 69 -3.39 9.45 -20.88
CA SER A 69 -2.65 8.42 -21.62
C SER A 69 -1.54 7.75 -20.80
N ARG A 70 -1.01 8.46 -19.82
CA ARG A 70 0.01 7.98 -18.88
C ARG A 70 -0.55 7.05 -17.79
N TYR A 71 -1.87 7.14 -17.50
CA TYR A 71 -2.49 6.49 -16.34
C TYR A 71 -3.78 5.75 -16.70
N LYS A 72 -3.74 4.95 -17.74
CA LYS A 72 -4.92 4.24 -18.27
C LYS A 72 -5.44 3.10 -17.41
N GLN A 73 -4.65 2.64 -16.44
CA GLN A 73 -5.00 1.58 -15.50
C GLN A 73 -5.11 2.17 -14.09
N PRO A 74 -5.88 1.56 -13.19
CA PRO A 74 -5.77 1.88 -11.78
C PRO A 74 -4.32 1.74 -11.33
N MET A 75 -3.85 2.71 -10.55
CA MET A 75 -2.49 2.71 -10.01
C MET A 75 -2.53 2.80 -8.50
N HIS A 76 -1.53 2.24 -7.84
CA HIS A 76 -1.37 2.42 -6.41
C HIS A 76 -0.88 3.84 -6.12
N ILE A 77 -1.30 4.40 -5.01
CA ILE A 77 -0.87 5.76 -4.60
C ILE A 77 0.66 5.88 -4.53
N CYS A 78 1.39 4.80 -4.22
CA CYS A 78 2.85 4.80 -4.25
C CYS A 78 3.39 4.98 -5.66
N GLU A 79 2.80 4.37 -6.69
CA GLU A 79 3.23 4.56 -8.08
C GLU A 79 3.05 6.02 -8.50
N PHE A 80 1.89 6.59 -8.14
CA PHE A 80 1.59 7.99 -8.43
C PHE A 80 2.56 8.94 -7.72
N THR A 81 2.81 8.72 -6.44
CA THR A 81 3.74 9.54 -5.65
C THR A 81 5.18 9.39 -6.16
N HIS A 82 5.61 8.18 -6.51
CA HIS A 82 6.92 7.93 -7.09
C HIS A 82 7.12 8.67 -8.42
N ASP A 83 6.12 8.66 -9.30
CA ASP A 83 6.14 9.44 -10.54
C ASP A 83 6.21 10.96 -10.27
N LEU A 84 5.46 11.47 -9.29
CA LEU A 84 5.52 12.88 -8.91
C LEU A 84 6.90 13.28 -8.38
N ILE A 85 7.52 12.43 -7.57
CA ILE A 85 8.89 12.63 -7.06
C ILE A 85 9.89 12.62 -8.22
N GLY A 86 9.82 11.61 -9.08
CA GLY A 86 10.71 11.47 -10.23
C GLY A 86 10.67 12.64 -11.20
N ARG A 87 9.53 13.32 -11.31
CA ARG A 87 9.35 14.52 -12.14
C ARG A 87 9.68 15.83 -11.42
N GLY A 88 10.09 15.77 -10.15
CA GLY A 88 10.31 16.98 -9.35
C GLY A 88 9.04 17.80 -9.06
N ALA A 89 7.86 17.16 -9.15
CA ALA A 89 6.57 17.82 -8.92
C ALA A 89 6.26 18.03 -7.43
N LEU A 90 7.01 17.39 -6.54
CA LEU A 90 6.91 17.56 -5.09
C LEU A 90 8.17 18.22 -4.55
N ARG A 91 7.99 19.25 -3.73
CA ARG A 91 9.08 19.80 -2.89
C ARG A 91 9.11 19.01 -1.59
N LEU A 92 10.21 18.34 -1.32
CA LEU A 92 10.36 17.44 -0.18
C LEU A 92 11.48 17.93 0.74
N ASP A 93 11.21 17.91 2.03
CA ASP A 93 12.19 18.14 3.09
C ASP A 93 12.34 16.83 3.88
N ARG A 94 13.47 16.17 3.70
CA ARG A 94 13.77 14.91 4.37
C ARG A 94 14.01 15.08 5.86
N GLU A 95 14.55 16.25 6.29
CA GLU A 95 14.87 16.55 7.69
C GLU A 95 13.61 16.56 8.57
N ALA A 96 12.43 16.82 7.99
CA ALA A 96 11.16 16.77 8.71
C ALA A 96 10.88 15.39 9.35
N ASN A 97 11.54 14.33 8.87
CA ASN A 97 11.43 12.97 9.40
C ASN A 97 12.68 12.50 10.18
N ASP A 98 13.65 13.37 10.51
CA ASP A 98 14.93 12.97 11.14
C ASP A 98 14.78 12.36 12.54
N HIS A 99 13.67 12.64 13.21
CA HIS A 99 13.31 11.99 14.47
C HIS A 99 12.89 10.52 14.32
N ARG A 100 12.81 10.00 13.09
CA ARG A 100 12.41 8.63 12.77
C ARG A 100 13.55 7.87 12.13
N VAL A 101 13.84 6.70 12.69
CA VAL A 101 14.60 5.64 12.01
C VAL A 101 13.58 4.67 11.44
N VAL A 102 13.41 4.72 10.13
CA VAL A 102 12.30 4.07 9.42
C VAL A 102 12.70 2.68 8.94
N THR A 103 11.86 1.68 9.18
CA THR A 103 11.89 0.40 8.45
C THR A 103 10.61 0.22 7.64
N PHE A 104 10.59 -0.76 6.73
CA PHE A 104 9.43 -1.02 5.89
C PHE A 104 8.92 -2.46 6.04
N HIS A 105 7.60 -2.60 6.23
CA HIS A 105 6.90 -3.88 6.19
C HIS A 105 6.27 -4.09 4.81
N ASP A 106 6.77 -5.06 4.07
CA ASP A 106 6.16 -5.51 2.82
C ASP A 106 4.81 -6.19 3.11
N SER A 107 3.72 -5.55 2.72
CA SER A 107 2.37 -6.10 2.90
C SER A 107 2.15 -7.29 1.97
N CYS A 108 1.70 -8.43 2.49
CA CYS A 108 1.56 -9.68 1.73
C CYS A 108 0.67 -9.56 0.48
N ASN A 109 -0.38 -8.76 0.52
CA ASN A 109 -1.28 -8.56 -0.63
C ASN A 109 -0.65 -7.69 -1.72
N VAL A 110 0.36 -6.90 -1.41
CA VAL A 110 1.13 -6.13 -2.39
C VAL A 110 2.37 -6.91 -2.79
N ALA A 111 3.13 -7.41 -1.81
CA ALA A 111 4.42 -8.08 -2.01
C ALA A 111 4.31 -9.33 -2.91
N ARG A 112 3.40 -10.25 -2.56
CA ARG A 112 3.27 -11.55 -3.24
C ARG A 112 2.10 -11.67 -4.18
N ALA A 113 1.08 -10.82 -4.03
CA ALA A 113 -0.20 -11.04 -4.69
C ALA A 113 -0.56 -9.95 -5.70
N SER A 114 0.32 -9.00 -5.96
CA SER A 114 0.13 -7.95 -6.96
C SER A 114 1.46 -7.39 -7.47
N ARG A 115 1.40 -6.35 -8.27
CA ARG A 115 2.56 -5.63 -8.81
C ARG A 115 2.34 -4.13 -8.70
N MET A 116 3.41 -3.36 -8.86
CA MET A 116 3.38 -1.92 -9.08
C MET A 116 4.31 -1.59 -10.26
N GLY A 117 3.81 -0.77 -11.18
CA GLY A 117 4.54 -0.39 -12.39
C GLY A 117 4.83 -1.56 -13.33
N ASP A 118 5.56 -1.26 -14.40
CA ASP A 118 5.95 -2.23 -15.44
C ASP A 118 7.32 -2.86 -15.16
N THR A 119 8.08 -2.30 -14.22
CA THR A 119 9.39 -2.82 -13.83
C THR A 119 9.24 -4.01 -12.89
N PRO A 120 9.91 -5.15 -13.15
CA PRO A 120 9.92 -6.28 -12.23
C PRO A 120 10.35 -5.86 -10.81
N GLY A 121 9.60 -6.28 -9.80
CA GLY A 121 9.88 -5.93 -8.40
C GLY A 121 9.42 -4.54 -7.96
N GLY A 122 8.71 -3.79 -8.80
CA GLY A 122 8.24 -2.44 -8.47
C GLY A 122 7.43 -2.35 -7.17
N GLN A 123 6.65 -3.38 -6.84
CA GLN A 123 5.90 -3.45 -5.57
C GLN A 123 6.80 -3.43 -4.33
N PHE A 124 8.05 -3.82 -4.46
CA PHE A 124 9.03 -3.79 -3.38
C PHE A 124 9.80 -2.47 -3.37
N GLU A 125 10.26 -2.06 -4.56
CA GLU A 125 11.21 -0.96 -4.69
C GLU A 125 10.55 0.43 -4.69
N ILE A 126 9.37 0.58 -5.27
CA ILE A 126 8.67 1.87 -5.31
C ILE A 126 8.40 2.43 -3.90
N PRO A 127 7.84 1.68 -2.94
CA PRO A 127 7.67 2.19 -1.58
C PRO A 127 8.99 2.53 -0.89
N ARG A 128 10.03 1.74 -1.10
CA ARG A 128 11.38 1.99 -0.56
C ARG A 128 12.01 3.25 -1.14
N ALA A 129 11.86 3.47 -2.45
CA ALA A 129 12.33 4.67 -3.12
C ALA A 129 11.65 5.93 -2.56
N ILE A 130 10.32 5.86 -2.32
CA ILE A 130 9.58 6.95 -1.69
C ILE A 130 10.12 7.22 -0.27
N ILE A 131 10.28 6.18 0.56
CA ILE A 131 10.79 6.35 1.92
C ILE A 131 12.16 7.01 1.90
N ARG A 132 13.07 6.56 1.03
CA ARG A 132 14.42 7.17 0.88
C ARG A 132 14.39 8.61 0.38
N ALA A 133 13.34 8.98 -0.36
CA ALA A 133 13.16 10.36 -0.83
C ALA A 133 12.66 11.31 0.25
N VAL A 134 12.01 10.81 1.32
CA VAL A 134 11.35 11.62 2.36
C VAL A 134 11.92 11.43 3.76
N ALA A 135 12.89 10.52 3.96
CA ALA A 135 13.54 10.28 5.25
C ALA A 135 15.04 10.03 5.07
N ASN A 136 15.86 10.54 6.00
CA ASN A 136 17.30 10.35 5.99
C ASN A 136 17.73 9.00 6.58
N HIS A 137 16.96 8.46 7.51
CA HIS A 137 17.29 7.25 8.27
C HIS A 137 16.38 6.10 7.88
N TYR A 138 16.78 5.31 6.89
CA TYR A 138 16.10 4.08 6.48
C TYR A 138 16.95 2.86 6.78
N VAL A 139 16.36 1.88 7.44
CA VAL A 139 16.95 0.59 7.78
C VAL A 139 16.06 -0.51 7.22
N GLU A 140 16.61 -1.39 6.38
CA GLU A 140 15.84 -2.54 5.89
C GLU A 140 15.49 -3.48 7.04
N MET A 141 14.32 -4.12 6.94
CA MET A 141 13.91 -5.16 7.89
C MET A 141 14.91 -6.33 7.90
N ALA A 142 14.89 -7.14 8.95
CA ALA A 142 15.80 -8.26 9.10
C ALA A 142 15.92 -9.13 7.82
N PRO A 143 17.12 -9.58 7.45
CA PRO A 143 17.34 -10.39 6.26
C PRO A 143 16.45 -11.63 6.20
N GLY A 144 15.99 -12.00 4.99
CA GLY A 144 15.09 -13.14 4.78
C GLY A 144 13.64 -12.92 5.25
N THR A 145 13.28 -11.69 5.61
CA THR A 145 11.93 -11.36 6.10
C THR A 145 11.26 -10.22 5.30
N THR A 146 11.79 -9.93 4.12
CA THR A 146 11.40 -8.82 3.24
C THR A 146 10.96 -9.33 1.87
N HIS A 147 10.42 -8.45 1.05
CA HIS A 147 10.02 -8.74 -0.33
C HIS A 147 9.00 -9.88 -0.38
N ASP A 148 9.22 -10.88 -1.22
CA ASP A 148 8.40 -12.07 -1.35
C ASP A 148 8.48 -12.99 -0.11
N ALA A 149 9.59 -12.96 0.62
CA ALA A 149 9.76 -13.68 1.89
C ALA A 149 9.14 -12.99 3.10
N THR A 150 8.41 -11.89 2.91
CA THR A 150 7.82 -11.12 4.00
C THR A 150 6.95 -11.96 4.93
N TYR A 151 7.06 -11.73 6.23
CA TYR A 151 6.15 -12.29 7.22
C TYR A 151 4.82 -11.53 7.28
N CYS A 152 3.75 -12.24 7.57
CA CYS A 152 2.43 -11.64 7.74
C CYS A 152 2.38 -10.70 8.96
N CYS A 153 1.53 -9.68 8.88
CA CYS A 153 1.20 -8.84 10.03
C CYS A 153 0.35 -9.56 11.11
N GLY A 154 -0.14 -10.77 10.81
CA GLY A 154 -1.08 -11.51 11.67
C GLY A 154 -2.56 -11.14 11.48
N GLY A 155 -2.88 -10.21 10.56
CA GLY A 155 -4.26 -9.69 10.38
C GLY A 155 -5.20 -10.59 9.57
N GLY A 156 -4.74 -11.77 9.11
CA GLY A 156 -5.59 -12.82 8.52
C GLY A 156 -6.47 -12.36 7.34
N GLY A 157 -6.00 -11.41 6.52
CA GLY A 157 -6.80 -10.92 5.40
C GLY A 157 -7.95 -9.98 5.77
N GLY A 158 -7.92 -9.39 6.96
CA GLY A 158 -8.94 -8.47 7.47
C GLY A 158 -9.83 -9.05 8.56
N LEU A 159 -9.48 -10.21 9.10
CA LEU A 159 -10.15 -10.80 10.27
C LEU A 159 -9.73 -10.08 11.55
N LEU A 160 -10.07 -8.80 11.67
CA LEU A 160 -9.61 -7.91 12.75
C LEU A 160 -10.60 -7.84 13.92
N THR A 161 -11.36 -8.88 14.16
CA THR A 161 -12.28 -8.95 15.31
C THR A 161 -11.53 -9.20 16.61
N ASP A 162 -12.10 -8.75 17.74
CA ASP A 162 -11.43 -8.88 19.03
C ASP A 162 -11.45 -10.33 19.54
N GLU A 163 -12.41 -11.16 19.12
CA GLU A 163 -12.48 -12.60 19.42
C GLU A 163 -11.27 -13.38 18.87
N LEU A 164 -10.64 -12.86 17.81
CA LEU A 164 -9.46 -13.47 17.19
C LEU A 164 -8.15 -12.82 17.65
N LEU A 165 -8.17 -11.96 18.66
CA LEU A 165 -6.99 -11.18 19.07
C LEU A 165 -5.81 -12.08 19.44
N ASP A 166 -6.03 -13.13 20.22
CA ASP A 166 -4.97 -14.05 20.62
C ASP A 166 -4.32 -14.76 19.42
N LEU A 167 -5.14 -15.18 18.46
CA LEU A 167 -4.65 -15.77 17.20
C LEU A 167 -3.84 -14.76 16.39
N ARG A 168 -4.33 -13.53 16.34
CA ARG A 168 -3.69 -12.42 15.60
C ARG A 168 -2.36 -12.03 16.24
N VAL A 169 -2.28 -12.00 17.56
CA VAL A 169 -1.03 -11.78 18.30
C VAL A 169 -0.05 -12.90 17.96
N LYS A 170 -0.42 -14.16 18.13
CA LYS A 170 0.44 -15.30 17.78
C LYS A 170 0.88 -15.28 16.31
N GLY A 171 -0.04 -14.95 15.38
CA GLY A 171 0.26 -14.86 13.97
C GLY A 171 1.20 -13.72 13.58
N ALA A 172 1.34 -12.69 14.42
CA ALA A 172 2.27 -11.60 14.22
C ALA A 172 3.69 -11.89 14.71
N LEU A 173 3.90 -12.92 15.54
CA LEU A 173 5.16 -13.22 16.23
C LEU A 173 6.38 -13.16 15.30
N PRO A 174 6.43 -13.86 14.15
CA PRO A 174 7.64 -13.84 13.30
C PRO A 174 7.98 -12.42 12.79
N ARG A 175 6.98 -11.61 12.50
CA ARG A 175 7.18 -10.21 12.10
C ARG A 175 7.65 -9.34 13.25
N MET A 176 7.16 -9.57 14.46
CA MET A 176 7.57 -8.82 15.65
C MET A 176 9.00 -9.16 16.05
N GLU A 177 9.42 -10.41 15.92
CA GLU A 177 10.82 -10.82 16.14
C GLU A 177 11.76 -10.16 15.13
N ALA A 178 11.40 -10.14 13.85
CA ALA A 178 12.17 -9.45 12.82
C ALA A 178 12.25 -7.92 13.07
N LEU A 179 11.16 -7.31 13.54
CA LEU A 179 11.15 -5.90 13.92
C LEU A 179 12.06 -5.64 15.12
N ARG A 180 12.06 -6.51 16.14
CA ARG A 180 12.91 -6.39 17.32
C ARG A 180 14.39 -6.38 16.96
N GLN A 181 14.82 -7.25 16.04
CA GLN A 181 16.23 -7.29 15.60
C GLN A 181 16.72 -5.94 15.07
N VAL A 182 15.88 -5.23 14.29
CA VAL A 182 16.27 -3.92 13.74
C VAL A 182 15.99 -2.76 14.70
N ALA A 183 15.01 -2.90 15.60
CA ALA A 183 14.74 -1.90 16.63
C ALA A 183 15.87 -1.85 17.66
N ASP A 184 16.25 -3.00 18.20
CA ASP A 184 17.30 -3.10 19.22
C ASP A 184 18.69 -2.87 18.64
N GLY A 185 18.96 -3.42 17.44
CA GLY A 185 20.28 -3.36 16.81
C GLY A 185 20.56 -2.06 16.04
N ARG A 186 19.55 -1.37 15.54
CA ARG A 186 19.68 -0.23 14.61
C ARG A 186 18.84 0.99 15.00
N GLY A 187 18.17 0.96 16.15
CA GLY A 187 17.38 2.06 16.66
C GLY A 187 16.10 2.37 15.88
N VAL A 188 15.57 1.41 15.11
CA VAL A 188 14.32 1.60 14.38
C VAL A 188 13.19 1.94 15.34
N ASN A 189 12.52 3.06 15.08
CA ASN A 189 11.40 3.57 15.90
C ASN A 189 10.13 3.85 15.10
N PHE A 190 10.15 3.59 13.77
CA PHE A 190 8.98 3.73 12.89
C PHE A 190 8.96 2.64 11.81
N MET A 191 7.89 1.86 11.77
CA MET A 191 7.64 0.84 10.75
C MET A 191 6.59 1.34 9.76
N ALA A 192 7.03 1.72 8.56
CA ALA A 192 6.14 2.10 7.47
C ALA A 192 5.50 0.88 6.81
N THR A 193 4.24 0.99 6.40
CA THR A 193 3.54 -0.02 5.59
C THR A 193 2.50 0.62 4.69
N ILE A 194 2.13 -0.06 3.61
CA ILE A 194 1.20 0.42 2.58
C ILE A 194 -0.13 -0.34 2.58
N CYS A 195 -0.51 -0.91 3.73
CA CYS A 195 -1.78 -1.62 3.86
C CYS A 195 -2.53 -1.17 5.13
N ALA A 196 -3.77 -0.70 4.96
CA ALA A 196 -4.62 -0.26 6.05
C ALA A 196 -4.85 -1.39 7.08
N ILE A 197 -5.03 -2.64 6.61
CA ILE A 197 -5.18 -3.80 7.48
C ILE A 197 -3.90 -4.04 8.30
N CYS A 198 -2.72 -3.96 7.69
CA CYS A 198 -1.46 -4.10 8.43
C CYS A 198 -1.29 -2.98 9.46
N LYS A 199 -1.63 -1.71 9.12
CA LYS A 199 -1.59 -0.60 10.09
C LYS A 199 -2.49 -0.86 11.28
N ALA A 200 -3.76 -1.20 11.04
CA ALA A 200 -4.73 -1.50 12.09
C ALA A 200 -4.29 -2.70 12.95
N GLN A 201 -3.78 -3.76 12.33
CA GLN A 201 -3.29 -4.93 13.02
C GLN A 201 -2.09 -4.60 13.92
N PHE A 202 -1.06 -3.95 13.38
CA PHE A 202 0.13 -3.60 14.14
C PHE A 202 -0.16 -2.64 15.31
N THR A 203 -1.04 -1.66 15.11
CA THR A 203 -1.48 -0.79 16.20
C THR A 203 -2.02 -1.58 17.40
N LYS A 204 -2.75 -2.69 17.14
CA LYS A 204 -3.29 -3.55 18.21
C LYS A 204 -2.26 -4.49 18.81
N VAL A 205 -1.34 -5.06 18.01
CA VAL A 205 -0.46 -6.14 18.47
C VAL A 205 0.91 -5.67 18.96
N LEU A 206 1.42 -4.51 18.52
CA LEU A 206 2.71 -3.97 18.95
C LEU A 206 2.89 -3.96 20.49
N PRO A 207 1.88 -3.53 21.30
CA PRO A 207 2.01 -3.52 22.75
C PRO A 207 2.26 -4.90 23.39
N TYR A 208 1.72 -5.97 22.81
CA TYR A 208 1.94 -7.33 23.29
C TYR A 208 3.39 -7.79 23.16
N TYR A 209 4.16 -7.10 22.33
CA TYR A 209 5.58 -7.34 22.10
C TYR A 209 6.48 -6.24 22.68
N GLY A 210 5.93 -5.37 23.53
CA GLY A 210 6.69 -4.31 24.20
C GLY A 210 6.99 -3.08 23.31
N PHE A 211 6.38 -2.97 22.14
CA PHE A 211 6.51 -1.79 21.28
C PHE A 211 5.38 -0.78 21.52
N LYS A 212 5.64 0.49 21.18
CA LYS A 212 4.62 1.54 21.24
C LYS A 212 3.66 1.43 20.05
N MET A 213 2.36 1.63 20.25
CA MET A 213 1.35 1.65 19.18
C MET A 213 1.70 2.64 18.05
N GLY A 214 2.24 3.80 18.40
CA GLY A 214 2.65 4.82 17.44
C GLY A 214 3.87 4.49 16.58
N MET A 215 4.49 3.32 16.79
CA MET A 215 5.64 2.88 16.01
C MET A 215 5.27 2.46 14.57
N VAL A 216 3.99 2.32 14.24
CA VAL A 216 3.53 1.97 12.88
C VAL A 216 2.82 3.14 12.23
N GLY A 217 3.04 3.29 10.91
CA GLY A 217 2.34 4.29 10.10
C GLY A 217 2.38 3.97 8.60
N GLY A 218 1.81 4.87 7.81
CA GLY A 218 1.84 4.77 6.34
C GLY A 218 3.10 5.36 5.73
N VAL A 219 3.45 4.91 4.53
CA VAL A 219 4.48 5.58 3.71
C VAL A 219 4.05 7.03 3.43
N HIS A 220 2.78 7.26 3.13
CA HIS A 220 2.26 8.60 2.87
C HIS A 220 2.14 9.49 4.11
N GLN A 221 2.22 8.94 5.31
CA GLN A 221 2.42 9.73 6.52
C GLN A 221 3.81 10.40 6.51
N LEU A 222 4.85 9.68 6.09
CA LEU A 222 6.19 10.24 5.93
C LEU A 222 6.22 11.28 4.81
N VAL A 223 5.58 10.98 3.67
CA VAL A 223 5.46 11.92 2.55
C VAL A 223 4.75 13.21 2.99
N SER A 224 3.61 13.10 3.68
CA SER A 224 2.85 14.24 4.17
C SER A 224 3.65 15.11 5.13
N THR A 225 4.49 14.50 5.98
CA THR A 225 5.39 15.25 6.87
C THR A 225 6.48 16.01 6.10
N ALA A 226 6.99 15.41 5.01
CA ALA A 226 8.10 15.95 4.23
C ALA A 226 7.67 16.97 3.14
N ILE A 227 6.40 16.98 2.71
CA ILE A 227 5.95 17.93 1.68
C ILE A 227 6.07 19.35 2.18
N ARG A 228 6.73 20.20 1.40
CA ARG A 228 6.73 21.66 1.55
C ARG A 228 5.71 22.27 0.60
N LEU A 229 4.65 22.82 1.17
CA LEU A 229 3.68 23.59 0.40
C LEU A 229 4.35 24.92 0.01
N GLY A 230 4.30 25.26 -1.29
CA GLY A 230 4.72 26.59 -1.75
C GLY A 230 3.69 27.63 -1.32
N GLU A 231 4.08 28.92 -1.32
CA GLU A 231 3.11 30.00 -1.20
C GLU A 231 2.04 29.86 -2.30
N PRO A 232 0.76 30.11 -2.00
CA PRO A 232 -0.28 30.10 -3.02
C PRO A 232 0.09 31.13 -4.10
N ARG A 233 0.10 30.68 -5.35
CA ARG A 233 0.29 31.58 -6.51
C ARG A 233 -0.98 32.34 -6.79
#